data_3037c12b81e288231e2cb40a9f0fff18
#
_entry.id   3037c12b81e288231e2cb40a9f0fff18
#
_cell.length_a   1.000
_cell.length_b   1.000
_cell.length_c   1.000
_cell.angle_alpha   90.00
_cell.angle_beta   90.00
_cell.angle_gamma   90.00
#
_symmetry.space_group_name_H-M   'P 1'
#
loop_
_entity.id
_entity.type
_entity.pdbx_description
1 polymer ?
#
loop_
_entity_poly.entity_id
_entity_poly.type
_entity_poly.pdbx_seq_one_letter_code
_entity_poly.pdbx_strand_id
1 'polypeptide(L)'
;TEFDRMLAEFAERLAATKQSFQSTALEFSFRSSPAILRAVDDVFLNSQKAGFTEQTNHKAFHLDLPGRVDIWPIIPPSEAEDEGNWEDPVDIIGRSSETGFLAQKIASEISNLLNSGAVIPDKRRDNEWTGRKIEPRDFLILVQNRKDLFHEIIRACKNLKIPIAG
;
A
#
# COMPACT_ATOMS: atom_id res chain seq x y z
N THR A 1 -3.46 -23.57 -0.84
CA THR A 1 -3.93 -22.44 -1.67
C THR A 1 -4.24 -22.92 -3.09
N GLU A 2 -4.94 -22.12 -3.90
CA GLU A 2 -5.16 -22.40 -5.32
C GLU A 2 -3.84 -22.57 -6.08
N PHE A 3 -2.83 -21.81 -5.70
CA PHE A 3 -1.49 -21.89 -6.25
C PHE A 3 -0.84 -23.25 -5.99
N ASP A 4 -0.94 -23.78 -4.76
CA ASP A 4 -0.37 -25.09 -4.41
C ASP A 4 -1.06 -26.21 -5.17
N ARG A 5 -2.39 -26.12 -5.36
CA ARG A 5 -3.16 -27.04 -6.16
C ARG A 5 -2.69 -27.06 -7.62
N MET A 6 -2.52 -25.88 -8.21
CA MET A 6 -2.02 -25.75 -9.59
C MET A 6 -0.60 -26.27 -9.73
N LEU A 7 0.28 -25.99 -8.76
CA LEU A 7 1.65 -26.48 -8.74
C LEU A 7 1.70 -28.00 -8.77
N ALA A 8 0.91 -28.65 -7.92
CA ALA A 8 0.81 -30.11 -7.87
C ALA A 8 0.28 -30.70 -9.19
N GLU A 9 -0.78 -30.10 -9.75
CA GLU A 9 -1.36 -30.52 -11.03
C GLU A 9 -0.37 -30.43 -12.20
N PHE A 10 0.39 -29.33 -12.28
CA PHE A 10 1.42 -29.18 -13.29
C PHE A 10 2.57 -30.19 -13.14
N ALA A 11 3.00 -30.44 -11.89
CA ALA A 11 4.04 -31.42 -11.61
C ALA A 11 3.60 -32.83 -12.04
N GLU A 12 2.37 -33.23 -11.77
CA GLU A 12 1.80 -34.52 -12.16
C GLU A 12 1.71 -34.67 -13.69
N ARG A 13 1.20 -33.63 -14.38
CA ARG A 13 1.08 -33.66 -15.84
C ARG A 13 2.43 -33.77 -16.53
N LEU A 14 3.46 -33.07 -16.05
CA LEU A 14 4.81 -33.13 -16.59
C LEU A 14 5.48 -34.50 -16.31
N ALA A 15 5.26 -35.05 -15.12
CA ALA A 15 5.74 -36.39 -14.79
C ALA A 15 5.16 -37.46 -15.72
N ALA A 16 3.87 -37.35 -16.08
CA ALA A 16 3.21 -38.26 -17.03
C ALA A 16 3.85 -38.21 -18.43
N THR A 17 4.42 -37.08 -18.83
CA THR A 17 5.13 -36.91 -20.11
C THR A 17 6.64 -37.15 -20.00
N LYS A 18 7.13 -37.66 -18.87
CA LYS A 18 8.57 -37.85 -18.58
C LYS A 18 9.40 -36.57 -18.67
N GLN A 19 8.77 -35.41 -18.48
CA GLN A 19 9.47 -34.13 -18.40
C GLN A 19 9.76 -33.78 -16.94
N SER A 20 10.92 -33.17 -16.69
CA SER A 20 11.29 -32.71 -15.36
C SER A 20 10.53 -31.42 -15.01
N PHE A 21 9.97 -31.38 -13.80
CA PHE A 21 9.41 -30.16 -13.23
C PHE A 21 10.38 -29.61 -12.19
N GLN A 22 10.76 -28.35 -12.36
CA GLN A 22 11.62 -27.67 -11.40
C GLN A 22 10.89 -26.45 -10.84
N SER A 23 10.71 -26.43 -9.53
CA SER A 23 10.19 -25.28 -8.80
C SER A 23 11.36 -24.48 -8.23
N THR A 24 11.38 -23.18 -8.50
CA THR A 24 12.40 -22.28 -7.98
C THR A 24 11.75 -21.17 -7.17
N ALA A 25 12.16 -21.03 -5.93
CA ALA A 25 11.71 -19.94 -5.08
C ALA A 25 12.47 -18.64 -5.40
N LEU A 26 11.77 -17.53 -5.49
CA LEU A 26 12.36 -16.20 -5.60
C LEU A 26 12.65 -15.68 -4.18
N GLU A 27 13.91 -15.66 -3.79
CA GLU A 27 14.29 -15.29 -2.42
C GLU A 27 14.43 -13.78 -2.23
N PHE A 28 14.77 -13.02 -3.28
CA PHE A 28 15.11 -11.61 -3.17
C PHE A 28 14.04 -10.69 -3.73
N SER A 29 13.70 -9.67 -2.98
CA SER A 29 12.90 -8.53 -3.44
C SER A 29 13.84 -7.42 -3.91
N PHE A 30 13.73 -7.04 -5.19
CA PHE A 30 14.51 -5.96 -5.79
C PHE A 30 13.84 -4.59 -5.64
N ARG A 31 12.58 -4.54 -5.19
CA ARG A 31 11.77 -3.32 -5.13
C ARG A 31 11.52 -2.80 -3.74
N SER A 32 11.66 -3.64 -2.73
CA SER A 32 11.28 -3.29 -1.36
C SER A 32 12.51 -3.14 -0.48
N SER A 33 12.48 -2.14 0.40
CA SER A 33 13.51 -1.95 1.41
C SER A 33 13.42 -3.03 2.51
N PRO A 34 14.51 -3.26 3.27
CA PRO A 34 14.49 -4.20 4.39
C PRO A 34 13.44 -3.86 5.46
N ALA A 35 13.14 -2.57 5.66
CA ALA A 35 12.14 -2.14 6.64
C ALA A 35 10.72 -2.55 6.24
N ILE A 36 10.39 -2.44 4.95
CA ILE A 36 9.08 -2.84 4.43
C ILE A 36 8.92 -4.37 4.50
N LEU A 37 9.96 -5.11 4.11
CA LEU A 37 9.91 -6.57 4.13
C LEU A 37 9.77 -7.11 5.55
N ARG A 38 10.50 -6.54 6.52
CA ARG A 38 10.35 -6.90 7.93
C ARG A 38 8.94 -6.63 8.45
N ALA A 39 8.35 -5.49 8.11
CA ALA A 39 6.97 -5.20 8.52
C ALA A 39 5.97 -6.21 7.94
N VAL A 40 6.18 -6.68 6.70
CA VAL A 40 5.36 -7.74 6.11
C VAL A 40 5.58 -9.07 6.84
N ASP A 41 6.83 -9.44 7.10
CA ASP A 41 7.15 -10.69 7.82
C ASP A 41 6.55 -10.69 9.22
N ASP A 42 6.65 -9.59 9.96
CA ASP A 42 6.07 -9.45 11.32
C ASP A 42 4.55 -9.58 11.32
N VAL A 43 3.86 -8.99 10.32
CA VAL A 43 2.40 -9.10 10.20
C VAL A 43 1.96 -10.53 9.91
N PHE A 44 2.71 -11.26 9.09
CA PHE A 44 2.34 -12.60 8.65
C PHE A 44 3.01 -13.74 9.42
N LEU A 45 3.84 -13.44 10.43
CA LEU A 45 4.61 -14.43 11.21
C LEU A 45 3.75 -15.59 11.75
N ASN A 46 2.47 -15.34 12.05
CA ASN A 46 1.53 -16.31 12.58
C ASN A 46 0.41 -16.68 11.59
N SER A 47 0.52 -16.30 10.32
CA SER A 47 -0.56 -16.43 9.34
C SER A 47 -0.31 -17.60 8.37
N GLN A 48 -0.39 -18.83 8.86
CA GLN A 48 -0.27 -20.05 8.02
C GLN A 48 -1.30 -20.10 6.86
N LYS A 49 -2.41 -19.37 6.99
CA LYS A 49 -3.52 -19.39 6.00
C LYS A 49 -3.26 -18.55 4.74
N ALA A 50 -2.26 -17.70 4.73
CA ALA A 50 -2.02 -16.76 3.63
C ALA A 50 -1.05 -17.29 2.55
N GLY A 51 -0.69 -18.57 2.59
CA GLY A 51 0.30 -19.15 1.67
C GLY A 51 1.75 -18.86 2.06
N PHE A 52 1.96 -18.26 3.23
CA PHE A 52 3.28 -18.10 3.82
C PHE A 52 3.64 -19.37 4.58
N THR A 53 4.83 -19.91 4.33
CA THR A 53 5.39 -20.99 5.13
C THR A 53 6.12 -20.40 6.35
N GLU A 54 6.26 -21.17 7.43
CA GLU A 54 6.98 -20.75 8.65
C GLU A 54 8.44 -20.29 8.39
N GLN A 55 8.97 -20.54 7.21
CA GLN A 55 10.32 -20.21 6.80
C GLN A 55 10.39 -19.07 5.77
N THR A 56 9.28 -18.38 5.50
CA THR A 56 9.26 -17.32 4.50
C THR A 56 9.83 -16.02 5.10
N ASN A 57 11.15 -15.88 5.07
CA ASN A 57 11.80 -14.61 5.34
C ASN A 57 12.09 -13.91 4.02
N HIS A 58 11.50 -12.76 3.80
CA HIS A 58 11.78 -11.97 2.62
C HIS A 58 13.17 -11.33 2.72
N LYS A 59 13.95 -11.45 1.66
CA LYS A 59 15.30 -10.87 1.58
C LYS A 59 15.29 -9.65 0.66
N ALA A 60 15.72 -8.51 1.16
CA ALA A 60 15.94 -7.34 0.32
C ALA A 60 17.23 -7.50 -0.49
N PHE A 61 17.18 -7.21 -1.78
CA PHE A 61 18.38 -7.15 -2.62
C PHE A 61 19.21 -5.89 -2.29
N HIS A 62 18.53 -4.75 -2.09
CA HIS A 62 19.15 -3.49 -1.70
C HIS A 62 19.07 -3.33 -0.16
N LEU A 63 20.10 -3.77 0.55
CA LEU A 63 20.14 -3.74 2.01
C LEU A 63 20.27 -2.31 2.58
N ASP A 64 20.81 -1.41 1.80
CA ASP A 64 21.04 0.01 2.09
C ASP A 64 19.86 0.92 1.71
N LEU A 65 18.82 0.37 1.05
CA LEU A 65 17.65 1.14 0.69
C LEU A 65 16.86 1.52 1.95
N PRO A 66 16.75 2.82 2.27
CA PRO A 66 15.97 3.26 3.41
C PRO A 66 14.48 3.01 3.18
N GLY A 67 13.76 2.79 4.26
CA GLY A 67 12.31 2.58 4.21
C GLY A 67 11.67 2.83 5.57
N ARG A 68 10.39 3.18 5.55
CA ARG A 68 9.58 3.42 6.73
C ARG A 68 8.18 2.89 6.51
N VAL A 69 7.60 2.32 7.54
CA VAL A 69 6.21 1.89 7.58
C VAL A 69 5.53 2.59 8.76
N ASP A 70 4.47 3.31 8.49
CA ASP A 70 3.66 3.98 9.50
C ASP A 70 2.25 3.38 9.48
N ILE A 71 1.75 3.03 10.67
CA ILE A 71 0.40 2.52 10.85
C ILE A 71 -0.40 3.58 11.57
N TRP A 72 -1.45 4.06 10.93
CA TRP A 72 -2.35 5.02 11.55
C TRP A 72 -3.44 4.31 12.35
N PRO A 73 -3.86 4.87 13.48
CA PRO A 73 -4.97 4.32 14.25
C PRO A 73 -6.26 4.35 13.43
N ILE A 74 -7.12 3.39 13.71
CA ILE A 74 -8.45 3.34 13.12
C ILE A 74 -9.22 4.59 13.56
N ILE A 75 -9.89 5.23 12.61
CA ILE A 75 -10.78 6.34 12.88
C ILE A 75 -12.07 5.75 13.47
N PRO A 76 -12.43 6.10 14.71
CA PRO A 76 -13.65 5.59 15.30
C PRO A 76 -14.88 6.09 14.52
N PRO A 77 -15.98 5.35 14.53
CA PRO A 77 -17.25 5.83 13.98
C PRO A 77 -17.59 7.19 14.62
N SER A 78 -18.00 8.13 13.79
CA SER A 78 -18.54 9.39 14.32
C SER A 78 -19.85 9.08 15.02
N GLU A 79 -19.95 9.45 16.29
CA GLU A 79 -21.23 9.55 17.00
C GLU A 79 -22.05 10.75 16.49
N ALA A 80 -21.89 11.13 15.24
CA ALA A 80 -22.72 12.17 14.65
C ALA A 80 -24.17 11.68 14.73
N GLU A 81 -24.87 12.26 15.66
CA GLU A 81 -26.31 12.20 15.73
C GLU A 81 -26.87 12.41 14.32
N ASP A 82 -27.62 11.44 13.87
CA ASP A 82 -28.28 11.39 12.56
C ASP A 82 -29.45 12.42 12.50
N GLU A 83 -29.22 13.59 13.10
CA GLU A 83 -30.07 14.77 12.98
C GLU A 83 -29.58 15.67 11.83
N GLY A 84 -29.35 15.05 10.67
CA GLY A 84 -29.30 15.80 9.44
C GLY A 84 -30.67 16.42 9.24
N ASN A 85 -30.74 17.75 9.42
CA ASN A 85 -31.95 18.49 9.11
C ASN A 85 -32.28 18.17 7.63
N TRP A 86 -33.50 17.74 7.34
CA TRP A 86 -33.93 17.38 5.97
C TRP A 86 -33.71 18.53 4.95
N GLU A 87 -33.44 19.73 5.45
CA GLU A 87 -33.09 20.94 4.68
C GLU A 87 -31.59 21.04 4.36
N ASP A 88 -30.74 20.22 4.96
CA ASP A 88 -29.30 20.29 4.69
C ASP A 88 -28.98 19.73 3.30
N PRO A 89 -28.22 20.46 2.47
CA PRO A 89 -27.82 19.97 1.17
C PRO A 89 -27.08 18.64 1.29
N VAL A 90 -27.45 17.65 0.50
CA VAL A 90 -26.89 16.29 0.48
C VAL A 90 -25.36 16.28 0.38
N ASP A 91 -24.76 17.34 -0.14
CA ASP A 91 -23.31 17.52 -0.26
C ASP A 91 -22.57 17.80 1.08
N ILE A 92 -23.29 18.10 2.17
CA ILE A 92 -22.69 18.35 3.49
C ILE A 92 -22.42 17.03 4.24
N ILE A 93 -23.16 15.98 3.96
CA ILE A 93 -23.09 14.67 4.63
C ILE A 93 -21.70 14.02 4.47
N GLY A 94 -20.98 14.30 3.40
CA GLY A 94 -19.65 13.69 3.17
C GLY A 94 -18.50 14.21 4.02
N ARG A 95 -18.63 15.40 4.65
CA ARG A 95 -17.51 16.01 5.42
C ARG A 95 -17.41 15.55 6.85
N SER A 96 -18.49 15.06 7.43
CA SER A 96 -18.52 14.54 8.81
C SER A 96 -18.41 13.02 8.89
N SER A 97 -18.31 12.33 7.75
CA SER A 97 -18.14 10.89 7.72
C SER A 97 -16.69 10.49 8.01
N GLU A 98 -16.48 9.30 8.58
CA GLU A 98 -15.14 8.73 8.83
C GLU A 98 -14.29 8.69 7.55
N THR A 99 -14.92 8.41 6.42
CA THR A 99 -14.28 8.40 5.10
C THR A 99 -13.81 9.79 4.68
N GLY A 100 -14.62 10.83 4.93
CA GLY A 100 -14.25 12.22 4.68
C GLY A 100 -13.08 12.67 5.55
N PHE A 101 -13.11 12.32 6.85
CA PHE A 101 -12.02 12.63 7.77
C PHE A 101 -10.72 11.93 7.37
N LEU A 102 -10.79 10.63 7.02
CA LEU A 102 -9.62 9.88 6.54
C LEU A 102 -9.06 10.49 5.25
N ALA A 103 -9.91 10.83 4.30
CA ALA A 103 -9.51 11.43 3.05
C ALA A 103 -8.80 12.78 3.26
N GLN A 104 -9.32 13.62 4.15
CA GLN A 104 -8.68 14.89 4.53
C GLN A 104 -7.33 14.66 5.19
N LYS A 105 -7.22 13.69 6.10
CA LYS A 105 -5.97 13.34 6.78
C LYS A 105 -4.91 12.90 5.77
N ILE A 106 -5.28 12.02 4.82
CA ILE A 106 -4.37 11.58 3.74
C ILE A 106 -3.90 12.77 2.91
N ALA A 107 -4.82 13.59 2.42
CA ALA A 107 -4.48 14.75 1.58
C ALA A 107 -3.62 15.79 2.33
N SER A 108 -3.91 16.02 3.61
CA SER A 108 -3.12 16.92 4.45
C SER A 108 -1.70 16.41 4.66
N GLU A 109 -1.51 15.11 4.90
CA GLU A 109 -0.19 14.52 5.06
C GLU A 109 0.63 14.62 3.77
N ILE A 110 0.03 14.33 2.61
CA ILE A 110 0.67 14.52 1.32
C ILE A 110 1.09 15.98 1.12
N SER A 111 0.18 16.93 1.41
CA SER A 111 0.46 18.35 1.31
C SER A 111 1.61 18.77 2.22
N ASN A 112 1.63 18.28 3.46
CA ASN A 112 2.69 18.55 4.43
C ASN A 112 4.05 18.03 3.92
N LEU A 113 4.10 16.80 3.40
CA LEU A 113 5.32 16.23 2.84
C LEU A 113 5.85 17.02 1.64
N LEU A 114 4.96 17.45 0.74
CA LEU A 114 5.32 18.24 -0.42
C LEU A 114 5.86 19.64 -0.02
N ASN A 115 5.23 20.27 0.97
CA ASN A 115 5.59 21.61 1.43
C ASN A 115 6.82 21.63 2.35
N SER A 116 7.05 20.58 3.13
CA SER A 116 8.23 20.47 4.01
C SER A 116 9.53 20.26 3.26
N GLY A 117 9.45 19.97 1.96
CA GLY A 117 10.63 19.59 1.16
C GLY A 117 11.19 18.23 1.55
N ALA A 118 10.32 17.32 2.00
CA ALA A 118 10.70 15.94 2.31
C ALA A 118 11.47 15.31 1.16
N VAL A 119 12.40 14.44 1.51
CA VAL A 119 13.35 13.83 0.57
C VAL A 119 13.12 12.33 0.54
N ILE A 120 13.09 11.75 -0.65
CA ILE A 120 13.05 10.31 -0.87
C ILE A 120 14.34 9.83 -1.53
N PRO A 121 14.72 8.56 -1.31
CA PRO A 121 15.88 7.98 -1.98
C PRO A 121 15.64 7.89 -3.49
N ASP A 122 16.63 8.29 -4.25
CA ASP A 122 16.67 8.15 -5.70
C ASP A 122 17.99 7.47 -6.09
N LYS A 123 17.91 6.54 -7.03
CA LYS A 123 19.07 5.78 -7.46
C LYS A 123 19.78 6.46 -8.61
N ARG A 124 21.02 6.87 -8.40
CA ARG A 124 21.87 7.38 -9.49
C ARG A 124 22.38 6.25 -10.39
N ARG A 125 22.91 6.63 -11.56
CA ARG A 125 23.49 5.71 -12.53
C ARG A 125 24.70 4.92 -12.01
N ASP A 126 25.39 5.45 -11.00
CA ASP A 126 26.54 4.85 -10.30
C ASP A 126 26.15 3.86 -9.18
N ASN A 127 24.88 3.55 -9.06
CA ASN A 127 24.30 2.69 -8.02
C ASN A 127 24.29 3.30 -6.60
N GLU A 128 24.63 4.56 -6.44
CA GLU A 128 24.51 5.24 -5.16
C GLU A 128 23.11 5.80 -4.93
N TRP A 129 22.61 5.70 -3.70
CA TRP A 129 21.38 6.31 -3.26
C TRP A 129 21.59 7.78 -2.95
N THR A 130 20.86 8.64 -3.61
CA THR A 130 20.83 10.07 -3.33
C THR A 130 19.44 10.51 -2.92
N GLY A 131 19.35 11.63 -2.21
CA GLY A 131 18.06 12.21 -1.88
C GLY A 131 17.58 13.15 -2.97
N ARG A 132 16.31 13.03 -3.37
CA ARG A 132 15.63 14.07 -4.14
C ARG A 132 14.35 14.51 -3.44
N LYS A 133 13.92 15.72 -3.69
CA LYS A 133 12.64 16.22 -3.17
C LYS A 133 11.50 15.35 -3.66
N ILE A 134 10.54 15.13 -2.78
CA ILE A 134 9.31 14.40 -3.08
C ILE A 134 8.43 15.23 -4.01
N GLU A 135 7.77 14.56 -4.94
CA GLU A 135 6.86 15.15 -5.92
C GLU A 135 5.51 14.42 -5.91
N PRO A 136 4.42 15.03 -6.41
CA PRO A 136 3.10 14.37 -6.42
C PRO A 136 3.10 12.98 -7.08
N ARG A 137 3.92 12.76 -8.09
CA ARG A 137 4.07 11.47 -8.78
C ARG A 137 4.66 10.34 -7.93
N ASP A 138 5.23 10.66 -6.76
CA ASP A 138 5.83 9.67 -5.86
C ASP A 138 4.81 9.04 -4.91
N PHE A 139 3.58 9.57 -4.89
CA PHE A 139 2.51 9.04 -4.06
C PHE A 139 1.64 8.07 -4.84
N LEU A 140 1.42 6.90 -4.26
CA LEU A 140 0.47 5.91 -4.74
C LEU A 140 -0.52 5.58 -3.62
N ILE A 141 -1.79 5.85 -3.84
CA ILE A 141 -2.85 5.54 -2.90
C ILE A 141 -3.61 4.32 -3.40
N LEU A 142 -3.58 3.25 -2.62
CA LEU A 142 -4.30 2.02 -2.93
C LEU A 142 -5.54 1.92 -2.05
N VAL A 143 -6.68 1.68 -2.67
CA VAL A 143 -7.95 1.45 -1.98
C VAL A 143 -8.50 0.07 -2.37
N GLN A 144 -9.16 -0.59 -1.42
CA GLN A 144 -9.72 -1.92 -1.67
C GLN A 144 -10.86 -1.86 -2.72
N ASN A 145 -11.65 -0.79 -2.69
CA ASN A 145 -12.79 -0.58 -3.59
C ASN A 145 -12.86 0.88 -4.04
N ARG A 146 -13.27 1.11 -5.29
CA ARG A 146 -13.53 2.46 -5.83
C ARG A 146 -14.93 2.93 -5.43
N LYS A 147 -15.14 3.10 -4.12
CA LYS A 147 -16.38 3.61 -3.52
C LYS A 147 -16.12 4.99 -2.89
N ASP A 148 -16.87 5.33 -1.85
CA ASP A 148 -16.92 6.64 -1.21
C ASP A 148 -15.53 7.18 -0.85
N LEU A 149 -14.71 6.37 -0.19
CA LEU A 149 -13.35 6.77 0.18
C LEU A 149 -12.49 7.21 -1.02
N PHE A 150 -12.63 6.50 -2.15
CA PHE A 150 -11.90 6.86 -3.37
C PHE A 150 -12.28 8.25 -3.88
N HIS A 151 -13.57 8.56 -3.91
CA HIS A 151 -14.07 9.86 -4.36
C HIS A 151 -13.73 10.97 -3.38
N GLU A 152 -13.81 10.71 -2.06
CA GLU A 152 -13.44 11.67 -1.03
C GLU A 152 -11.93 11.99 -1.05
N ILE A 153 -11.06 11.03 -1.29
CA ILE A 153 -9.61 11.28 -1.45
C ILE A 153 -9.36 12.20 -2.65
N ILE A 154 -10.00 11.95 -3.79
CA ILE A 154 -9.87 12.80 -4.96
C ILE A 154 -10.33 14.24 -4.65
N ARG A 155 -11.49 14.37 -3.98
CA ARG A 155 -12.04 15.66 -3.56
C ARG A 155 -11.08 16.40 -2.62
N ALA A 156 -10.58 15.72 -1.59
CA ALA A 156 -9.67 16.30 -0.61
C ALA A 156 -8.34 16.77 -1.25
N CYS A 157 -7.76 15.95 -2.13
CA CYS A 157 -6.55 16.32 -2.85
C CYS A 157 -6.77 17.53 -3.77
N LYS A 158 -7.90 17.58 -4.51
CA LYS A 158 -8.24 18.73 -5.35
C LYS A 158 -8.42 20.00 -4.52
N ASN A 159 -9.05 19.92 -3.36
CA ASN A 159 -9.24 21.07 -2.46
C ASN A 159 -7.89 21.65 -1.99
N LEU A 160 -6.89 20.80 -1.77
CA LEU A 160 -5.52 21.22 -1.44
C LEU A 160 -4.63 21.47 -2.66
N LYS A 161 -5.21 21.50 -3.87
CA LYS A 161 -4.51 21.72 -5.15
C LYS A 161 -3.36 20.72 -5.39
N ILE A 162 -3.47 19.53 -4.89
CA ILE A 162 -2.51 18.45 -5.15
C ILE A 162 -2.84 17.88 -6.54
N PRO A 163 -1.87 17.84 -7.49
CA PRO A 163 -2.08 17.24 -8.80
C PRO A 163 -2.40 15.75 -8.68
N ILE A 164 -3.43 15.30 -9.36
CA ILE A 164 -3.87 13.89 -9.38
C ILE A 164 -3.84 13.42 -10.83
N ALA A 165 -3.25 12.22 -11.05
CA ALA A 165 -3.37 11.50 -12.30
C ALA A 165 -4.68 10.69 -12.29
N GLY A 166 -5.53 10.86 -13.30
CA GLY A 166 -6.79 10.12 -13.43
C GLY A 166 -7.71 10.76 -14.43
#